data_3157f9e3cb8f19d75f48903347b340d9
#
_entry.id   3157f9e3cb8f19d75f48903347b340d9
#
_cell.length_a   1.000
_cell.length_b   1.000
_cell.length_c   1.000
_cell.angle_alpha   90.00
_cell.angle_beta   90.00
_cell.angle_gamma   90.00
#
_symmetry.space_group_name_H-M   'P 1'
#
loop_
_entity.id
_entity.type
_entity.pdbx_description
1 polymer ?
#
loop_
_entity_poly.entity_id
_entity_poly.type
_entity_poly.pdbx_seq_one_letter_code
_entity_poly.pdbx_strand_id
1 'polypeptide(L)'
;MSIEEVNKSLEKLKTLPKVDYSKKDELAQKLINTVGHPLYTLSKENEALKSLIEKAHKALDNGWELDKMFNDIRDVSIHYAEKGDLLYPLLKVKYEISGPSDVMWTTDDEIRDDINALAKDVERGEEWKEKFKMLLGRLTQMIRQEEKVLFPVSAVNFTDEEWHGIYRDRFSYDSAFGIKEETWDEVKDLPKSAVGFTDKINMPTGSLSLEQLEALMDTIPMEITFVDVDDTNAYYNDNGEKFFKRSQMSLGRKVYSCHPPKVEAMVRAIISDFKSGKRNEVQVWSEKKSMPMCITYRAVRDKNGNYLGTAEFVQNMTFAKIILKKENENEFVFGPRPFLAL
;
A
#
# COMPACT_ATOMS: atom_id res chain seq x y z
N MET A 1 -23.17 -22.32 1.51
CA MET A 1 -23.54 -21.44 2.63
C MET A 1 -24.43 -22.23 3.57
N SER A 2 -24.02 -22.47 4.80
CA SER A 2 -24.83 -23.20 5.79
C SER A 2 -25.94 -22.30 6.34
N ILE A 3 -27.01 -22.91 6.89
CA ILE A 3 -28.13 -22.17 7.55
C ILE A 3 -27.59 -21.30 8.69
N GLU A 4 -26.54 -21.74 9.34
CA GLU A 4 -25.87 -21.04 10.44
C GLU A 4 -25.14 -19.78 9.96
N GLU A 5 -24.46 -19.84 8.79
CA GLU A 5 -23.84 -18.68 8.13
C GLU A 5 -24.89 -17.65 7.65
N VAL A 6 -26.01 -18.12 7.14
CA VAL A 6 -27.13 -17.24 6.75
C VAL A 6 -27.74 -16.54 7.98
N ASN A 7 -27.94 -17.25 9.08
CA ASN A 7 -28.47 -16.66 10.31
C ASN A 7 -27.49 -15.66 10.94
N LYS A 8 -26.17 -15.95 10.91
CA LYS A 8 -25.15 -15.04 11.40
C LYS A 8 -25.06 -13.78 10.55
N SER A 9 -25.22 -13.89 9.22
CA SER A 9 -25.30 -12.74 8.31
C SER A 9 -26.56 -11.92 8.52
N LEU A 10 -27.69 -12.55 8.77
CA LEU A 10 -28.97 -11.89 9.09
C LEU A 10 -28.92 -11.15 10.44
N GLU A 11 -28.25 -11.72 11.45
CA GLU A 11 -28.05 -11.05 12.73
C GLU A 11 -27.13 -9.82 12.57
N LYS A 12 -26.07 -9.95 11.78
CA LYS A 12 -25.15 -8.85 11.47
C LYS A 12 -25.86 -7.70 10.73
N LEU A 13 -26.77 -8.03 9.80
CA LEU A 13 -27.60 -7.04 9.10
C LEU A 13 -28.56 -6.30 10.04
N LYS A 14 -29.01 -6.94 11.13
CA LYS A 14 -29.85 -6.30 12.15
C LYS A 14 -29.12 -5.33 13.05
N THR A 15 -27.79 -5.47 13.16
CA THR A 15 -26.92 -4.61 14.00
C THR A 15 -26.33 -3.42 13.25
N LEU A 16 -26.42 -3.41 11.91
CA LEU A 16 -26.01 -2.24 11.13
C LEU A 16 -27.01 -1.08 11.38
N PRO A 17 -26.53 0.14 11.61
CA PRO A 17 -27.40 1.30 11.74
C PRO A 17 -28.24 1.41 10.45
N LYS A 18 -29.55 1.61 10.59
CA LYS A 18 -30.42 1.83 9.42
C LYS A 18 -30.02 3.13 8.74
N VAL A 19 -29.32 3.00 7.61
CA VAL A 19 -28.88 4.13 6.80
C VAL A 19 -30.08 4.74 6.10
N ASP A 20 -30.29 6.04 6.30
CA ASP A 20 -31.35 6.79 5.60
C ASP A 20 -30.85 7.22 4.22
N TYR A 21 -31.06 6.37 3.23
CA TYR A 21 -30.67 6.64 1.83
C TYR A 21 -31.42 7.82 1.20
N SER A 22 -32.50 8.34 1.82
CA SER A 22 -33.20 9.52 1.30
C SER A 22 -32.32 10.77 1.33
N LYS A 23 -31.33 10.81 2.22
CA LYS A 23 -30.38 11.94 2.40
C LYS A 23 -29.06 11.78 1.68
N LYS A 24 -28.85 10.70 0.93
CA LYS A 24 -27.55 10.35 0.32
C LYS A 24 -27.02 11.47 -0.59
N ASP A 25 -27.88 12.09 -1.39
CA ASP A 25 -27.50 13.14 -2.34
C ASP A 25 -27.17 14.45 -1.61
N GLU A 26 -27.93 14.78 -0.55
CA GLU A 26 -27.69 15.96 0.30
C GLU A 26 -26.34 15.84 1.04
N LEU A 27 -26.07 14.67 1.63
CA LEU A 27 -24.82 14.40 2.32
C LEU A 27 -23.62 14.43 1.35
N ALA A 28 -23.75 13.79 0.19
CA ALA A 28 -22.72 13.85 -0.84
C ALA A 28 -22.41 15.29 -1.24
N GLN A 29 -23.45 16.12 -1.50
CA GLN A 29 -23.25 17.50 -1.87
C GLN A 29 -22.60 18.33 -0.76
N LYS A 30 -22.93 18.06 0.51
CA LYS A 30 -22.26 18.67 1.66
C LYS A 30 -20.77 18.36 1.66
N LEU A 31 -20.39 17.07 1.52
CA LEU A 31 -18.99 16.62 1.55
C LEU A 31 -18.20 17.09 0.33
N ILE A 32 -18.80 17.10 -0.86
CA ILE A 32 -18.22 17.65 -2.09
C ILE A 32 -17.91 19.15 -1.95
N ASN A 33 -18.69 19.90 -1.17
CA ASN A 33 -18.47 21.33 -0.92
C ASN A 33 -17.56 21.61 0.28
N THR A 34 -17.15 20.58 1.03
CA THR A 34 -16.24 20.71 2.18
C THR A 34 -14.80 20.69 1.68
N VAL A 35 -14.12 21.84 1.71
CA VAL A 35 -12.74 21.99 1.24
C VAL A 35 -11.82 21.00 1.96
N GLY A 36 -11.00 20.29 1.21
CA GLY A 36 -10.07 19.27 1.70
C GLY A 36 -10.68 17.91 2.00
N HIS A 37 -12.02 17.77 2.01
CA HIS A 37 -12.65 16.45 2.14
C HIS A 37 -12.33 15.57 0.91
N PRO A 38 -12.13 14.25 1.04
CA PRO A 38 -11.82 13.36 -0.10
C PRO A 38 -12.79 13.49 -1.28
N LEU A 39 -14.10 13.57 -1.02
CA LEU A 39 -15.08 13.76 -2.10
C LEU A 39 -15.00 15.16 -2.78
N TYR A 40 -14.50 16.19 -2.08
CA TYR A 40 -14.22 17.47 -2.69
C TYR A 40 -13.14 17.35 -3.76
N THR A 41 -12.01 16.70 -3.42
CA THR A 41 -10.89 16.54 -4.38
C THR A 41 -11.28 15.63 -5.54
N LEU A 42 -11.91 14.47 -5.29
CA LEU A 42 -12.40 13.58 -6.36
C LEU A 42 -13.40 14.29 -7.28
N SER A 43 -14.26 15.15 -6.73
CA SER A 43 -15.18 15.97 -7.54
C SER A 43 -14.45 17.00 -8.40
N LYS A 44 -13.39 17.65 -7.87
CA LYS A 44 -12.54 18.56 -8.63
C LYS A 44 -11.78 17.87 -9.76
N GLU A 45 -11.32 16.66 -9.53
CA GLU A 45 -10.70 15.82 -10.55
C GLU A 45 -11.70 15.46 -11.65
N ASN A 46 -12.96 15.15 -11.32
CA ASN A 46 -14.03 14.94 -12.28
C ASN A 46 -14.34 16.19 -13.09
N GLU A 47 -14.36 17.39 -12.48
CA GLU A 47 -14.53 18.65 -13.20
C GLU A 47 -13.37 18.88 -14.19
N ALA A 48 -12.13 18.63 -13.77
CA ALA A 48 -10.95 18.74 -14.63
C ALA A 48 -11.01 17.75 -15.80
N LEU A 49 -11.37 16.49 -15.53
CA LEU A 49 -11.54 15.47 -16.57
C LEU A 49 -12.64 15.82 -17.56
N LYS A 50 -13.80 16.34 -17.13
CA LYS A 50 -14.86 16.84 -18.02
C LYS A 50 -14.32 17.91 -18.97
N SER A 51 -13.55 18.87 -18.43
CA SER A 51 -12.94 19.92 -19.25
C SER A 51 -11.94 19.36 -20.27
N LEU A 52 -11.15 18.34 -19.88
CA LEU A 52 -10.22 17.67 -20.79
C LEU A 52 -10.96 16.89 -21.88
N ILE A 53 -12.05 16.19 -21.54
CA ILE A 53 -12.89 15.47 -22.52
C ILE A 53 -13.47 16.44 -23.56
N GLU A 54 -13.98 17.61 -23.14
CA GLU A 54 -14.49 18.62 -24.08
C GLU A 54 -13.39 19.14 -25.02
N LYS A 55 -12.19 19.37 -24.50
CA LYS A 55 -11.02 19.78 -25.31
C LYS A 55 -10.59 18.66 -26.25
N ALA A 56 -10.61 17.42 -25.79
CA ALA A 56 -10.26 16.24 -26.61
C ALA A 56 -11.23 16.04 -27.78
N HIS A 57 -12.54 16.26 -27.58
CA HIS A 57 -13.49 16.24 -28.70
C HIS A 57 -13.19 17.33 -29.75
N LYS A 58 -12.85 18.54 -29.31
CA LYS A 58 -12.42 19.60 -30.26
C LYS A 58 -11.13 19.26 -30.99
N ALA A 59 -10.17 18.61 -30.27
CA ALA A 59 -8.92 18.15 -30.86
C ALA A 59 -9.13 17.03 -31.89
N LEU A 60 -10.10 16.14 -31.68
CA LEU A 60 -10.50 15.12 -32.66
C LEU A 60 -11.02 15.72 -33.95
N ASP A 61 -11.82 16.80 -33.86
CA ASP A 61 -12.38 17.48 -35.02
C ASP A 61 -11.33 18.27 -35.81
N ASN A 62 -10.38 18.90 -35.15
CA ASN A 62 -9.40 19.82 -35.73
C ASN A 62 -8.00 19.22 -35.93
N GLY A 63 -7.70 18.06 -35.37
CA GLY A 63 -6.39 17.42 -35.36
C GLY A 63 -5.31 18.13 -34.54
N TRP A 64 -5.66 19.21 -33.83
CA TRP A 64 -4.71 20.05 -33.09
C TRP A 64 -4.55 19.58 -31.64
N GLU A 65 -3.32 19.47 -31.17
CA GLU A 65 -2.97 19.01 -29.80
C GLU A 65 -3.54 17.64 -29.38
N LEU A 66 -3.88 16.75 -30.32
CA LEU A 66 -4.52 15.48 -30.04
C LEU A 66 -3.70 14.60 -29.08
N ASP A 67 -2.38 14.49 -29.31
CA ASP A 67 -1.47 13.73 -28.45
C ASP A 67 -1.38 14.32 -27.04
N LYS A 68 -1.38 15.63 -26.93
CA LYS A 68 -1.39 16.30 -25.63
C LYS A 68 -2.67 15.99 -24.86
N MET A 69 -3.84 16.13 -25.50
CA MET A 69 -5.12 15.83 -24.86
C MET A 69 -5.21 14.38 -24.43
N PHE A 70 -4.72 13.44 -25.24
CA PHE A 70 -4.66 12.04 -24.88
C PHE A 70 -3.75 11.82 -23.67
N ASN A 71 -2.56 12.43 -23.66
CA ASN A 71 -1.62 12.27 -22.54
C ASN A 71 -2.16 12.88 -21.25
N ASP A 72 -2.79 14.06 -21.31
CA ASP A 72 -3.40 14.72 -20.14
C ASP A 72 -4.54 13.87 -19.54
N ILE A 73 -5.32 13.15 -20.38
CA ILE A 73 -6.40 12.27 -19.95
C ILE A 73 -5.86 11.01 -19.22
N ARG A 74 -4.63 10.57 -19.50
CA ARG A 74 -4.04 9.38 -18.85
C ARG A 74 -3.93 9.49 -17.34
N ASP A 75 -3.92 10.70 -16.79
CA ASP A 75 -3.94 10.94 -15.34
C ASP A 75 -5.19 10.36 -14.66
N VAL A 76 -6.25 10.03 -15.43
CA VAL A 76 -7.43 9.32 -14.90
C VAL A 76 -7.05 7.99 -14.24
N SER A 77 -5.93 7.40 -14.60
CA SER A 77 -5.43 6.17 -13.96
C SER A 77 -5.09 6.38 -12.48
N ILE A 78 -4.66 7.60 -12.09
CA ILE A 78 -4.40 7.99 -10.69
C ILE A 78 -5.73 8.09 -9.95
N HIS A 79 -6.68 8.84 -10.49
CA HIS A 79 -8.02 8.99 -9.94
C HIS A 79 -8.72 7.63 -9.73
N TYR A 80 -8.60 6.70 -10.69
CA TYR A 80 -9.18 5.37 -10.59
C TYR A 80 -8.45 4.47 -9.58
N ALA A 81 -7.13 4.62 -9.42
CA ALA A 81 -6.39 3.92 -8.37
C ALA A 81 -6.88 4.38 -6.99
N GLU A 82 -6.99 5.68 -6.78
CA GLU A 82 -7.42 6.26 -5.52
C GLU A 82 -8.82 5.78 -5.10
N LYS A 83 -9.83 5.93 -5.94
CA LYS A 83 -11.18 5.46 -5.60
C LYS A 83 -11.25 3.93 -5.49
N GLY A 84 -10.47 3.21 -6.30
CA GLY A 84 -10.38 1.75 -6.29
C GLY A 84 -9.84 1.21 -4.98
N ASP A 85 -8.81 1.83 -4.43
CA ASP A 85 -8.16 1.37 -3.21
C ASP A 85 -8.83 1.91 -1.93
N LEU A 86 -9.42 3.11 -1.99
CA LEU A 86 -9.93 3.79 -0.79
C LEU A 86 -11.45 3.70 -0.60
N LEU A 87 -12.26 3.67 -1.69
CA LEU A 87 -13.71 3.65 -1.56
C LEU A 87 -14.32 2.25 -1.78
N TYR A 88 -13.93 1.56 -2.84
CA TYR A 88 -14.55 0.28 -3.20
C TYR A 88 -14.39 -0.83 -2.14
N PRO A 89 -13.21 -1.02 -1.51
CA PRO A 89 -13.05 -2.03 -0.48
C PRO A 89 -13.94 -1.80 0.74
N LEU A 90 -14.12 -0.55 1.16
CA LEU A 90 -15.01 -0.21 2.27
C LEU A 90 -16.45 -0.53 1.92
N LEU A 91 -16.95 -0.11 0.76
CA LEU A 91 -18.31 -0.41 0.30
C LEU A 91 -18.53 -1.92 0.21
N LYS A 92 -17.60 -2.64 -0.41
CA LYS A 92 -17.73 -4.08 -0.68
C LYS A 92 -17.63 -4.93 0.58
N VAL A 93 -16.60 -4.69 1.40
CA VAL A 93 -16.26 -5.59 2.51
C VAL A 93 -16.97 -5.21 3.80
N LYS A 94 -16.99 -3.93 4.17
CA LYS A 94 -17.59 -3.48 5.43
C LYS A 94 -19.08 -3.31 5.32
N TYR A 95 -19.55 -2.69 4.22
CA TYR A 95 -20.96 -2.34 4.03
C TYR A 95 -21.73 -3.34 3.16
N GLU A 96 -21.06 -4.37 2.62
CA GLU A 96 -21.65 -5.43 1.78
C GLU A 96 -22.38 -4.88 0.53
N ILE A 97 -21.93 -3.70 0.05
CA ILE A 97 -22.45 -3.03 -1.15
C ILE A 97 -21.51 -3.33 -2.32
N SER A 98 -21.63 -4.53 -2.89
CA SER A 98 -20.75 -5.00 -3.95
C SER A 98 -21.21 -4.61 -5.36
N GLY A 99 -22.52 -4.45 -5.58
CA GLY A 99 -23.06 -4.24 -6.93
C GLY A 99 -22.44 -3.05 -7.66
N PRO A 100 -22.60 -1.80 -7.17
CA PRO A 100 -21.99 -0.62 -7.79
C PRO A 100 -20.47 -0.69 -7.83
N SER A 101 -19.81 -1.09 -6.73
CA SER A 101 -18.35 -1.09 -6.65
C SER A 101 -17.71 -2.10 -7.60
N ASP A 102 -18.22 -3.33 -7.71
CA ASP A 102 -17.65 -4.34 -8.60
C ASP A 102 -17.79 -3.96 -10.07
N VAL A 103 -18.95 -3.42 -10.47
CA VAL A 103 -19.19 -2.99 -11.86
C VAL A 103 -18.28 -1.81 -12.21
N MET A 104 -18.20 -0.80 -11.32
CA MET A 104 -17.38 0.38 -11.58
C MET A 104 -15.89 0.03 -11.58
N TRP A 105 -15.43 -0.82 -10.68
CA TRP A 105 -14.03 -1.26 -10.64
C TRP A 105 -13.62 -1.99 -11.93
N THR A 106 -14.48 -2.92 -12.38
CA THR A 106 -14.25 -3.61 -13.65
C THR A 106 -14.18 -2.62 -14.82
N THR A 107 -15.08 -1.64 -14.86
CA THR A 107 -15.09 -0.60 -15.91
C THR A 107 -13.84 0.29 -15.85
N ASP A 108 -13.35 0.62 -14.64
CA ASP A 108 -12.10 1.37 -14.47
C ASP A 108 -10.90 0.63 -15.05
N ASP A 109 -10.82 -0.68 -14.81
CA ASP A 109 -9.76 -1.54 -15.35
C ASP A 109 -9.83 -1.63 -16.88
N GLU A 110 -11.02 -1.83 -17.43
CA GLU A 110 -11.21 -1.83 -18.88
C GLU A 110 -10.84 -0.49 -19.53
N ILE A 111 -11.17 0.65 -18.88
CA ILE A 111 -10.79 1.99 -19.38
C ILE A 111 -9.26 2.15 -19.34
N ARG A 112 -8.59 1.67 -18.29
CA ARG A 112 -7.11 1.67 -18.23
C ARG A 112 -6.50 0.81 -19.34
N ASP A 113 -7.10 -0.33 -19.65
CA ASP A 113 -6.66 -1.22 -20.73
C ASP A 113 -6.82 -0.54 -22.10
N ASP A 114 -7.95 0.15 -22.34
CA ASP A 114 -8.17 0.92 -23.56
C ASP A 114 -7.14 2.06 -23.71
N ILE A 115 -6.86 2.79 -22.63
CA ILE A 115 -5.82 3.82 -22.59
C ILE A 115 -4.45 3.22 -22.94
N ASN A 116 -4.10 2.10 -22.32
CA ASN A 116 -2.83 1.42 -22.57
C ASN A 116 -2.70 0.89 -24.00
N ALA A 117 -3.80 0.40 -24.58
CA ALA A 117 -3.84 -0.03 -25.98
C ALA A 117 -3.64 1.15 -26.94
N LEU A 118 -4.36 2.25 -26.72
CA LEU A 118 -4.22 3.48 -27.51
C LEU A 118 -2.83 4.11 -27.38
N ALA A 119 -2.19 4.01 -26.22
CA ALA A 119 -0.84 4.55 -25.99
C ALA A 119 0.25 3.79 -26.77
N LYS A 120 0.05 2.51 -27.05
CA LYS A 120 0.99 1.68 -27.82
C LYS A 120 0.93 1.95 -29.33
N ASP A 121 -0.19 2.44 -29.81
CA ASP A 121 -0.38 2.77 -31.21
C ASP A 121 0.25 4.14 -31.51
N VAL A 122 1.24 4.16 -32.37
CA VAL A 122 2.00 5.39 -32.71
C VAL A 122 1.25 6.22 -33.75
N GLU A 123 0.46 5.57 -34.61
CA GLU A 123 -0.28 6.23 -35.68
C GLU A 123 -1.65 6.71 -35.18
N ARG A 124 -1.91 8.02 -35.30
CA ARG A 124 -3.18 8.64 -34.95
C ARG A 124 -4.17 8.67 -36.12
N GLY A 125 -4.29 7.52 -36.81
CA GLY A 125 -5.21 7.34 -37.92
C GLY A 125 -6.68 7.39 -37.50
N GLU A 126 -7.60 7.24 -38.49
CA GLU A 126 -9.04 7.33 -38.22
C GLU A 126 -9.53 6.23 -37.26
N GLU A 127 -8.99 5.02 -37.34
CA GLU A 127 -9.32 3.94 -36.40
C GLU A 127 -8.95 4.30 -34.96
N TRP A 128 -7.77 4.89 -34.76
CA TRP A 128 -7.33 5.36 -33.44
C TRP A 128 -8.27 6.46 -32.93
N LYS A 129 -8.66 7.41 -33.76
CA LYS A 129 -9.56 8.49 -33.37
C LYS A 129 -10.95 7.98 -32.97
N GLU A 130 -11.49 7.00 -33.67
CA GLU A 130 -12.76 6.38 -33.30
C GLU A 130 -12.66 5.65 -31.93
N LYS A 131 -11.60 4.88 -31.71
CA LYS A 131 -11.34 4.22 -30.41
C LYS A 131 -11.21 5.27 -29.30
N PHE A 132 -10.48 6.36 -29.54
CA PHE A 132 -10.33 7.43 -28.58
C PHE A 132 -11.66 8.12 -28.28
N LYS A 133 -12.49 8.37 -29.27
CA LYS A 133 -13.84 8.92 -29.10
C LYS A 133 -14.74 8.00 -28.26
N MET A 134 -14.66 6.68 -28.48
CA MET A 134 -15.36 5.70 -27.65
C MET A 134 -14.88 5.75 -26.18
N LEU A 135 -13.58 5.85 -25.96
CA LEU A 135 -12.98 6.01 -24.64
C LEU A 135 -13.51 7.27 -23.94
N LEU A 136 -13.57 8.42 -24.62
CA LEU A 136 -14.14 9.67 -24.06
C LEU A 136 -15.59 9.49 -23.63
N GLY A 137 -16.37 8.71 -24.41
CA GLY A 137 -17.74 8.35 -24.03
C GLY A 137 -17.81 7.53 -22.75
N ARG A 138 -16.93 6.54 -22.59
CA ARG A 138 -16.84 5.70 -21.37
C ARG A 138 -16.42 6.52 -20.15
N LEU A 139 -15.44 7.40 -20.28
CA LEU A 139 -15.02 8.34 -19.24
C LEU A 139 -16.16 9.23 -18.78
N THR A 140 -16.91 9.80 -19.74
CA THR A 140 -18.10 10.63 -19.43
C THR A 140 -19.15 9.83 -18.65
N GLN A 141 -19.38 8.59 -19.03
CA GLN A 141 -20.32 7.72 -18.32
C GLN A 141 -19.83 7.39 -16.90
N MET A 142 -18.53 7.10 -16.72
CA MET A 142 -17.95 6.82 -15.41
C MET A 142 -18.10 8.02 -14.46
N ILE A 143 -17.78 9.24 -14.90
CA ILE A 143 -17.98 10.46 -14.10
C ILE A 143 -19.45 10.53 -13.60
N ARG A 144 -20.42 10.24 -14.47
CA ARG A 144 -21.84 10.25 -14.07
C ARG A 144 -22.15 9.17 -13.01
N GLN A 145 -21.54 7.99 -13.11
CA GLN A 145 -21.73 6.93 -12.13
C GLN A 145 -21.09 7.31 -10.78
N GLU A 146 -19.94 7.95 -10.79
CA GLU A 146 -19.32 8.46 -9.57
C GLU A 146 -20.20 9.50 -8.88
N GLU A 147 -20.62 10.51 -9.60
CA GLU A 147 -21.43 11.61 -9.05
C GLU A 147 -22.84 11.17 -8.61
N LYS A 148 -23.45 10.19 -9.28
CA LYS A 148 -24.84 9.79 -9.02
C LYS A 148 -24.96 8.55 -8.16
N VAL A 149 -23.91 7.73 -8.06
CA VAL A 149 -23.94 6.46 -7.33
C VAL A 149 -22.83 6.40 -6.29
N LEU A 150 -21.56 6.43 -6.70
CA LEU A 150 -20.44 6.19 -5.81
C LEU A 150 -20.37 7.21 -4.67
N PHE A 151 -20.34 8.51 -4.99
CA PHE A 151 -20.21 9.55 -3.98
C PHE A 151 -21.41 9.57 -3.02
N PRO A 152 -22.69 9.53 -3.49
CA PRO A 152 -23.82 9.47 -2.59
C PRO A 152 -23.87 8.23 -1.71
N VAL A 153 -23.50 7.06 -2.24
CA VAL A 153 -23.50 5.80 -1.46
C VAL A 153 -22.37 5.81 -0.43
N SER A 154 -21.19 6.33 -0.79
CA SER A 154 -20.08 6.49 0.16
C SER A 154 -20.41 7.51 1.25
N ALA A 155 -20.98 8.67 0.87
CA ALA A 155 -21.32 9.73 1.81
C ALA A 155 -22.32 9.32 2.90
N VAL A 156 -23.26 8.44 2.59
CA VAL A 156 -24.29 8.01 3.53
C VAL A 156 -23.86 6.82 4.38
N ASN A 157 -22.88 6.04 3.93
CA ASN A 157 -22.44 4.82 4.62
C ASN A 157 -21.18 5.02 5.44
N PHE A 158 -20.22 5.81 5.00
CA PHE A 158 -18.92 5.92 5.67
C PHE A 158 -19.01 6.78 6.92
N THR A 159 -18.30 6.36 7.96
CA THR A 159 -18.17 7.14 9.22
C THR A 159 -17.14 8.24 9.06
N ASP A 160 -17.14 9.20 9.99
CA ASP A 160 -16.15 10.28 10.02
C ASP A 160 -14.73 9.73 10.15
N GLU A 161 -14.51 8.68 10.98
CA GLU A 161 -13.21 8.03 11.13
C GLU A 161 -12.71 7.41 9.83
N GLU A 162 -13.60 6.84 9.01
CA GLU A 162 -13.24 6.28 7.72
C GLU A 162 -12.87 7.38 6.73
N TRP A 163 -13.61 8.46 6.69
CA TRP A 163 -13.26 9.64 5.90
C TRP A 163 -11.93 10.25 6.32
N HIS A 164 -11.64 10.28 7.64
CA HIS A 164 -10.33 10.72 8.16
C HIS A 164 -9.21 9.77 7.72
N GLY A 165 -9.46 8.46 7.68
CA GLY A 165 -8.55 7.45 7.14
C GLY A 165 -8.26 7.68 5.66
N ILE A 166 -9.31 7.78 4.85
CA ILE A 166 -9.22 8.03 3.40
C ILE A 166 -8.45 9.33 3.12
N TYR A 167 -8.73 10.41 3.87
CA TYR A 167 -8.01 11.68 3.72
C TYR A 167 -6.50 11.53 3.94
N ARG A 168 -6.09 10.77 4.95
CA ARG A 168 -4.67 10.52 5.22
C ARG A 168 -3.99 9.67 4.17
N ASP A 169 -4.69 8.63 3.69
CA ASP A 169 -4.13 7.68 2.74
C ASP A 169 -3.99 8.27 1.35
N ARG A 170 -4.81 9.27 0.99
CA ARG A 170 -4.72 10.01 -0.27
C ARG A 170 -3.35 10.64 -0.54
N PHE A 171 -2.64 11.10 0.49
CA PHE A 171 -1.31 11.68 0.34
C PHE A 171 -0.23 10.69 -0.14
N SER A 172 -0.56 9.42 -0.28
CA SER A 172 0.31 8.40 -0.89
C SER A 172 0.15 8.29 -2.41
N TYR A 173 -0.84 8.98 -3.00
CA TYR A 173 -1.09 9.03 -4.44
C TYR A 173 -0.53 10.30 -5.05
N ASP A 174 -0.21 10.25 -6.35
CA ASP A 174 0.12 11.43 -7.12
C ASP A 174 -1.16 12.26 -7.39
N SER A 175 -1.00 13.55 -7.67
CA SER A 175 -2.12 14.43 -8.01
C SER A 175 -2.63 14.13 -9.42
N ALA A 176 -3.92 13.80 -9.58
CA ALA A 176 -4.54 13.65 -10.88
C ALA A 176 -4.88 15.04 -11.48
N PHE A 177 -4.67 15.20 -12.78
CA PHE A 177 -5.01 16.41 -13.55
C PHE A 177 -4.45 17.73 -12.98
N GLY A 178 -3.38 17.67 -12.19
CA GLY A 178 -2.79 18.83 -11.53
C GLY A 178 -3.64 19.42 -10.40
N ILE A 179 -4.66 18.72 -9.92
CA ILE A 179 -5.47 19.14 -8.78
C ILE A 179 -4.65 18.93 -7.49
N LYS A 180 -4.38 20.02 -6.80
CA LYS A 180 -3.61 19.98 -5.54
C LYS A 180 -4.50 19.58 -4.39
N GLU A 181 -3.93 18.80 -3.49
CA GLU A 181 -4.58 18.48 -2.21
C GLU A 181 -4.77 19.74 -1.37
N GLU A 182 -5.98 19.90 -0.85
CA GLU A 182 -6.30 20.96 0.09
C GLU A 182 -6.39 20.41 1.52
N THR A 183 -6.09 21.26 2.50
CA THR A 183 -6.16 20.85 3.89
C THR A 183 -7.62 20.74 4.33
N TRP A 184 -7.99 19.60 4.88
CA TRP A 184 -9.27 19.46 5.55
C TRP A 184 -9.11 19.87 7.02
N ASP A 185 -9.63 21.05 7.34
CA ASP A 185 -9.43 21.69 8.66
C ASP A 185 -9.90 20.85 9.83
N GLU A 186 -10.93 20.04 9.65
CA GLU A 186 -11.49 19.16 10.68
C GLU A 186 -10.50 18.06 11.11
N VAL A 187 -9.57 17.68 10.23
CA VAL A 187 -8.67 16.52 10.42
C VAL A 187 -7.22 16.92 10.71
N LYS A 188 -6.84 18.16 10.43
CA LYS A 188 -5.44 18.63 10.51
C LYS A 188 -4.76 18.40 11.86
N ASP A 189 -5.55 18.50 12.93
CA ASP A 189 -5.07 18.42 14.33
C ASP A 189 -5.39 17.06 15.00
N LEU A 190 -6.00 16.11 14.26
CA LEU A 190 -6.29 14.79 14.82
C LEU A 190 -5.00 13.97 14.98
N PRO A 191 -4.80 13.30 16.12
CA PRO A 191 -3.63 12.47 16.32
C PRO A 191 -3.59 11.35 15.29
N LYS A 192 -2.42 11.15 14.66
CA LYS A 192 -2.15 9.93 13.91
C LYS A 192 -2.38 8.77 14.86
N SER A 193 -3.16 7.76 14.45
CA SER A 193 -3.64 6.64 15.27
C SER A 193 -2.72 6.29 16.45
N ALA A 194 -3.23 6.43 17.67
CA ALA A 194 -2.49 6.02 18.85
C ALA A 194 -2.26 4.50 18.80
N VAL A 195 -1.03 4.07 19.06
CA VAL A 195 -0.73 2.66 19.31
C VAL A 195 -1.42 2.29 20.63
N GLY A 196 -2.56 1.63 20.55
CA GLY A 196 -3.32 1.14 21.70
C GLY A 196 -3.13 -0.36 21.87
N PHE A 197 -2.89 -0.81 23.11
CA PHE A 197 -2.92 -2.23 23.45
C PHE A 197 -4.36 -2.60 23.82
N THR A 198 -5.02 -3.28 22.88
CA THR A 198 -6.15 -4.16 23.13
C THR A 198 -5.64 -5.60 22.90
N ASP A 199 -6.46 -6.57 22.56
CA ASP A 199 -6.01 -7.91 22.15
C ASP A 199 -5.13 -7.89 20.88
N LYS A 200 -4.90 -6.70 20.30
CA LYS A 200 -4.09 -6.49 19.08
C LYS A 200 -3.11 -5.33 19.26
N ILE A 201 -1.95 -5.49 18.65
CA ILE A 201 -0.96 -4.41 18.47
C ILE A 201 -1.38 -3.61 17.25
N ASN A 202 -1.80 -2.37 17.46
CA ASN A 202 -2.18 -1.46 16.38
C ASN A 202 -0.95 -0.72 15.86
N MET A 203 -0.74 -0.78 14.55
CA MET A 203 0.33 -0.08 13.82
C MET A 203 -0.30 0.85 12.77
N PRO A 204 0.41 1.86 12.26
CA PRO A 204 -0.14 2.76 11.23
C PRO A 204 -0.65 2.06 9.97
N THR A 205 -0.11 0.89 9.65
CA THR A 205 -0.42 0.12 8.44
C THR A 205 -1.28 -1.11 8.70
N GLY A 206 -1.80 -1.29 9.91
CA GLY A 206 -2.65 -2.44 10.24
C GLY A 206 -2.51 -2.88 11.69
N SER A 207 -3.15 -3.98 12.05
CA SER A 207 -3.11 -4.53 13.41
C SER A 207 -2.90 -6.04 13.40
N LEU A 208 -2.12 -6.53 14.34
CA LEU A 208 -1.85 -7.96 14.55
C LEU A 208 -2.08 -8.31 16.02
N SER A 209 -2.58 -9.53 16.28
CA SER A 209 -2.47 -10.07 17.64
C SER A 209 -1.00 -10.39 17.96
N LEU A 210 -0.66 -10.54 19.24
CA LEU A 210 0.70 -10.93 19.63
C LEU A 210 1.09 -12.28 18.99
N GLU A 211 0.16 -13.24 18.98
CA GLU A 211 0.34 -14.55 18.33
C GLU A 211 0.59 -14.42 16.81
N GLN A 212 -0.16 -13.55 16.13
CA GLN A 212 0.06 -13.29 14.71
C GLN A 212 1.42 -12.63 14.44
N LEU A 213 1.84 -11.70 15.29
CA LEU A 213 3.14 -11.05 15.15
C LEU A 213 4.27 -12.06 15.38
N GLU A 214 4.20 -12.90 16.41
CA GLU A 214 5.17 -13.95 16.70
C GLU A 214 5.29 -14.92 15.51
N ALA A 215 4.16 -15.49 15.06
CA ALA A 215 4.13 -16.41 13.92
C ALA A 215 4.66 -15.77 12.63
N LEU A 216 4.32 -14.49 12.38
CA LEU A 216 4.84 -13.76 11.22
C LEU A 216 6.36 -13.60 11.31
N MET A 217 6.90 -13.23 12.46
CA MET A 217 8.34 -13.06 12.66
C MET A 217 9.07 -14.39 12.45
N ASP A 218 8.51 -15.51 12.92
CA ASP A 218 9.08 -16.84 12.75
C ASP A 218 8.97 -17.38 11.32
N THR A 219 8.03 -16.85 10.52
CA THR A 219 7.88 -17.20 9.10
C THR A 219 8.92 -16.49 8.21
N ILE A 220 9.55 -15.40 8.67
CA ILE A 220 10.53 -14.65 7.88
C ILE A 220 11.75 -15.55 7.58
N PRO A 221 12.14 -15.76 6.31
CA PRO A 221 13.19 -16.71 5.91
C PRO A 221 14.60 -16.16 6.18
N MET A 222 14.83 -15.63 7.37
CA MET A 222 16.14 -15.20 7.88
C MET A 222 16.12 -15.20 9.41
N GLU A 223 17.28 -15.41 10.02
CA GLU A 223 17.41 -15.25 11.47
C GLU A 223 17.42 -13.75 11.81
N ILE A 224 16.62 -13.37 12.78
CA ILE A 224 16.53 -11.99 13.27
C ILE A 224 16.93 -11.98 14.75
N THR A 225 17.81 -11.04 15.13
CA THR A 225 18.09 -10.73 16.52
C THR A 225 17.91 -9.22 16.71
N PHE A 226 17.27 -8.85 17.80
CA PHE A 226 17.18 -7.45 18.20
C PHE A 226 17.91 -7.22 19.53
N VAL A 227 18.82 -6.26 19.50
CA VAL A 227 19.56 -5.74 20.65
C VAL A 227 19.03 -4.35 20.95
N ASP A 228 18.56 -4.11 22.17
CA ASP A 228 17.96 -2.85 22.56
C ASP A 228 18.98 -1.70 22.72
N VAL A 229 18.48 -0.52 23.06
CA VAL A 229 19.29 0.71 23.28
C VAL A 229 20.34 0.53 24.38
N ASP A 230 20.11 -0.36 25.33
CA ASP A 230 21.02 -0.70 26.45
C ASP A 230 21.98 -1.83 26.09
N ASP A 231 22.11 -2.20 24.83
CA ASP A 231 22.97 -3.29 24.34
C ASP A 231 22.57 -4.69 24.89
N THR A 232 21.30 -4.87 25.20
CA THR A 232 20.76 -6.12 25.74
C THR A 232 20.06 -6.91 24.62
N ASN A 233 20.32 -8.21 24.53
CA ASN A 233 19.58 -9.08 23.63
C ASN A 233 18.13 -9.15 24.07
N ALA A 234 17.23 -8.50 23.33
CA ALA A 234 15.83 -8.37 23.70
C ALA A 234 14.93 -9.39 22.98
N TYR A 235 15.28 -9.78 21.74
CA TYR A 235 14.45 -10.66 20.94
C TYR A 235 15.27 -11.44 19.90
N TYR A 236 14.84 -12.62 19.55
CA TYR A 236 15.19 -13.32 18.32
C TYR A 236 14.00 -14.17 17.84
N ASN A 237 13.88 -14.35 16.50
CA ASN A 237 12.87 -15.23 15.94
C ASN A 237 13.34 -16.71 15.89
N ASP A 238 12.38 -17.64 15.82
CA ASP A 238 12.64 -19.08 15.65
C ASP A 238 12.10 -19.59 14.30
N ASN A 239 12.73 -19.22 13.22
CA ASN A 239 12.32 -19.57 11.85
C ASN A 239 12.70 -21.01 11.42
N GLY A 240 13.18 -21.84 12.34
CA GLY A 240 13.60 -23.22 12.08
C GLY A 240 15.00 -23.36 11.45
N GLU A 241 15.55 -22.32 10.79
CA GLU A 241 16.94 -22.28 10.29
C GLU A 241 17.86 -21.69 11.37
N LYS A 242 18.98 -22.37 11.67
CA LYS A 242 19.90 -21.87 12.72
C LYS A 242 21.35 -21.92 12.24
N PHE A 243 21.82 -20.82 11.66
CA PHE A 243 23.26 -20.61 11.46
C PHE A 243 23.96 -20.41 12.79
N PHE A 244 23.34 -19.67 13.72
CA PHE A 244 23.81 -19.47 15.06
C PHE A 244 22.84 -20.05 16.07
N LYS A 245 23.38 -20.86 17.00
CA LYS A 245 22.59 -21.37 18.14
C LYS A 245 22.24 -20.17 19.04
N ARG A 246 20.95 -19.89 19.18
CA ARG A 246 20.44 -18.87 20.10
C ARG A 246 19.82 -19.58 21.29
N SER A 247 20.29 -19.25 22.46
CA SER A 247 19.75 -19.77 23.71
C SER A 247 18.80 -18.76 24.34
N GLN A 248 17.68 -19.23 24.88
CA GLN A 248 16.82 -18.36 25.69
C GLN A 248 17.57 -17.70 26.84
N MET A 249 18.62 -18.36 27.35
CA MET A 249 19.50 -17.78 28.37
C MET A 249 20.32 -16.58 27.87
N SER A 250 20.39 -16.31 26.57
CA SER A 250 21.03 -15.10 26.04
C SER A 250 20.14 -13.88 26.13
N LEU A 251 18.83 -14.06 26.23
CA LEU A 251 17.87 -12.96 26.40
C LEU A 251 18.09 -12.26 27.75
N GLY A 252 17.94 -10.94 27.76
CA GLY A 252 18.18 -10.10 28.92
C GLY A 252 19.67 -9.89 29.26
N ARG A 253 20.60 -10.47 28.50
CA ARG A 253 22.06 -10.28 28.70
C ARG A 253 22.63 -9.28 27.73
N LYS A 254 23.73 -8.64 28.12
CA LYS A 254 24.48 -7.76 27.22
C LYS A 254 24.99 -8.56 26.01
N VAL A 255 24.79 -8.05 24.82
CA VAL A 255 25.19 -8.68 23.55
C VAL A 255 26.67 -9.08 23.53
N TYR A 256 27.52 -8.30 24.19
CA TYR A 256 28.96 -8.56 24.29
C TYR A 256 29.29 -9.87 25.00
N SER A 257 28.47 -10.27 25.96
CA SER A 257 28.69 -11.55 26.71
C SER A 257 28.41 -12.80 25.86
N CYS A 258 27.80 -12.65 24.71
CA CYS A 258 27.49 -13.74 23.79
C CYS A 258 28.54 -13.89 22.68
N HIS A 259 29.59 -13.07 22.68
CA HIS A 259 30.61 -13.04 21.64
C HIS A 259 32.01 -13.42 22.23
N PRO A 260 32.80 -14.19 21.48
CA PRO A 260 34.20 -14.43 21.87
C PRO A 260 34.97 -13.10 21.93
N PRO A 261 35.96 -12.95 22.82
CA PRO A 261 36.77 -11.73 22.99
C PRO A 261 37.32 -11.17 21.68
N LYS A 262 37.67 -12.05 20.75
CA LYS A 262 38.18 -11.67 19.40
C LYS A 262 37.19 -10.85 18.58
N VAL A 263 35.87 -11.05 18.76
CA VAL A 263 34.80 -10.46 17.99
C VAL A 263 34.14 -9.30 18.75
N GLU A 264 34.26 -9.29 20.09
CA GLU A 264 33.65 -8.29 20.97
C GLU A 264 33.98 -6.85 20.57
N ALA A 265 35.27 -6.57 20.27
CA ALA A 265 35.71 -5.24 19.89
C ALA A 265 35.02 -4.74 18.61
N MET A 266 34.77 -5.61 17.62
CA MET A 266 34.06 -5.30 16.40
C MET A 266 32.57 -5.01 16.68
N VAL A 267 31.92 -5.83 17.51
CA VAL A 267 30.50 -5.64 17.89
C VAL A 267 30.34 -4.30 18.61
N ARG A 268 31.23 -3.97 19.55
CA ARG A 268 31.20 -2.67 20.25
C ARG A 268 31.38 -1.49 19.27
N ALA A 269 32.28 -1.61 18.31
CA ALA A 269 32.50 -0.57 17.31
C ALA A 269 31.27 -0.36 16.43
N ILE A 270 30.61 -1.43 15.97
CA ILE A 270 29.39 -1.36 15.16
C ILE A 270 28.26 -0.66 15.94
N ILE A 271 28.00 -1.08 17.17
CA ILE A 271 26.93 -0.49 17.99
C ILE A 271 27.25 0.97 18.33
N SER A 272 28.50 1.30 18.65
CA SER A 272 28.92 2.68 18.89
C SER A 272 28.70 3.59 17.66
N ASP A 273 29.05 3.11 16.46
CA ASP A 273 28.81 3.84 15.22
C ASP A 273 27.32 4.03 14.93
N PHE A 274 26.47 3.05 15.27
CA PHE A 274 25.02 3.16 15.13
C PHE A 274 24.43 4.14 16.12
N LYS A 275 24.84 4.09 17.40
CA LYS A 275 24.39 5.04 18.43
C LYS A 275 24.76 6.48 18.08
N SER A 276 25.96 6.70 17.58
CA SER A 276 26.43 8.03 17.19
C SER A 276 25.87 8.55 15.85
N GLY A 277 25.17 7.69 15.10
CA GLY A 277 24.67 8.06 13.76
C GLY A 277 25.74 8.08 12.66
N LYS A 278 26.96 7.65 12.95
CA LYS A 278 28.06 7.59 11.97
C LYS A 278 27.78 6.59 10.84
N ARG A 279 27.10 5.49 11.15
CA ARG A 279 26.62 4.48 10.21
C ARG A 279 25.22 4.00 10.61
N ASN A 280 24.46 3.49 9.65
CA ASN A 280 23.15 2.86 9.91
C ASN A 280 23.12 1.39 9.47
N GLU A 281 24.13 0.93 8.75
CA GLU A 281 24.22 -0.44 8.26
C GLU A 281 25.66 -0.91 8.21
N VAL A 282 25.85 -2.20 8.50
CA VAL A 282 27.10 -2.96 8.25
C VAL A 282 26.70 -4.31 7.70
N GLN A 283 27.34 -4.74 6.63
CA GLN A 283 27.10 -6.03 6.02
C GLN A 283 28.38 -6.86 6.00
N VAL A 284 28.26 -8.12 6.40
CA VAL A 284 29.35 -9.09 6.45
C VAL A 284 28.96 -10.33 5.68
N TRP A 285 29.80 -10.73 4.74
CA TRP A 285 29.65 -12.00 4.02
C TRP A 285 30.54 -13.04 4.67
N SER A 286 29.97 -14.22 4.92
CA SER A 286 30.66 -15.31 5.58
C SER A 286 30.18 -16.65 5.05
N GLU A 287 30.85 -17.71 5.46
CA GLU A 287 30.46 -19.08 5.14
C GLU A 287 30.49 -19.96 6.41
N LYS A 288 29.45 -20.75 6.61
CA LYS A 288 29.40 -21.72 7.71
C LYS A 288 28.88 -23.05 7.19
N LYS A 289 29.62 -24.13 7.44
CA LYS A 289 29.30 -25.49 6.93
C LYS A 289 29.08 -25.49 5.41
N SER A 290 29.94 -24.82 4.66
CA SER A 290 29.85 -24.63 3.19
C SER A 290 28.60 -23.94 2.69
N MET A 291 27.81 -23.35 3.57
CA MET A 291 26.66 -22.52 3.22
C MET A 291 27.05 -21.04 3.28
N PRO A 292 26.97 -20.32 2.16
CA PRO A 292 27.20 -18.86 2.15
C PRO A 292 26.08 -18.15 2.89
N MET A 293 26.44 -17.16 3.71
CA MET A 293 25.49 -16.33 4.43
C MET A 293 25.87 -14.86 4.32
N CYS A 294 24.84 -14.02 4.36
CA CYS A 294 24.94 -12.58 4.48
C CYS A 294 24.44 -12.18 5.87
N ILE A 295 25.27 -11.51 6.66
CA ILE A 295 24.90 -10.97 7.96
C ILE A 295 24.78 -9.46 7.80
N THR A 296 23.60 -8.91 8.03
CA THR A 296 23.34 -7.48 7.95
C THR A 296 22.98 -6.95 9.33
N TYR A 297 23.75 -5.99 9.82
CA TYR A 297 23.45 -5.25 11.03
C TYR A 297 22.84 -3.90 10.64
N ARG A 298 21.71 -3.50 11.28
CA ARG A 298 21.07 -2.22 11.05
C ARG A 298 20.73 -1.50 12.33
N ALA A 299 20.97 -0.18 12.32
CA ALA A 299 20.44 0.67 13.37
C ALA A 299 18.92 0.76 13.25
N VAL A 300 18.20 0.41 14.30
CA VAL A 300 16.75 0.58 14.40
C VAL A 300 16.48 1.94 15.01
N ARG A 301 15.67 2.76 14.33
CA ARG A 301 15.34 4.12 14.77
C ARG A 301 13.83 4.35 14.71
N ASP A 302 13.34 5.21 15.58
CA ASP A 302 11.97 5.71 15.52
C ASP A 302 11.78 6.73 14.35
N LYS A 303 10.55 7.22 14.19
CA LYS A 303 10.22 8.22 13.14
C LYS A 303 10.94 9.56 13.33
N ASN A 304 11.44 9.85 14.54
CA ASN A 304 12.18 11.06 14.87
C ASN A 304 13.71 10.88 14.69
N GLY A 305 14.14 9.67 14.29
CA GLY A 305 15.56 9.34 14.13
C GLY A 305 16.27 8.88 15.42
N ASN A 306 15.55 8.75 16.54
CA ASN A 306 16.14 8.28 17.80
C ASN A 306 16.51 6.80 17.68
N TYR A 307 17.72 6.44 18.13
CA TYR A 307 18.18 5.06 18.13
C TYR A 307 17.42 4.24 19.18
N LEU A 308 16.78 3.16 18.72
CA LEU A 308 16.03 2.22 19.56
C LEU A 308 16.81 0.93 19.80
N GLY A 309 17.80 0.61 18.97
CA GLY A 309 18.55 -0.62 19.07
C GLY A 309 19.23 -1.02 17.76
N THR A 310 19.79 -2.21 17.74
CA THR A 310 20.41 -2.84 16.56
C THR A 310 19.67 -4.11 16.20
N ALA A 311 19.29 -4.25 14.94
CA ALA A 311 18.81 -5.51 14.37
C ALA A 311 19.93 -6.22 13.61
N GLU A 312 20.10 -7.51 13.85
CA GLU A 312 20.93 -8.42 13.06
C GLU A 312 20.02 -9.30 12.22
N PHE A 313 20.34 -9.43 10.94
CA PHE A 313 19.66 -10.30 9.99
C PHE A 313 20.69 -11.27 9.41
N VAL A 314 20.45 -12.58 9.55
CA VAL A 314 21.31 -13.62 8.96
C VAL A 314 20.53 -14.34 7.88
N GLN A 315 20.98 -14.22 6.65
CA GLN A 315 20.31 -14.76 5.48
C GLN A 315 21.13 -15.87 4.84
N ASN A 316 20.48 -16.99 4.55
CA ASN A 316 21.04 -18.09 3.76
C ASN A 316 21.12 -17.71 2.28
N MET A 317 22.32 -17.64 1.73
CA MET A 317 22.57 -17.22 0.36
C MET A 317 22.80 -18.41 -0.59
N THR A 318 22.57 -19.65 -0.15
CA THR A 318 22.83 -20.85 -0.96
C THR A 318 22.00 -20.84 -2.25
N PHE A 319 20.72 -20.50 -2.17
CA PHE A 319 19.85 -20.44 -3.35
C PHE A 319 20.28 -19.32 -4.30
N ALA A 320 20.60 -18.14 -3.80
CA ALA A 320 21.10 -17.03 -4.63
C ALA A 320 22.41 -17.40 -5.33
N LYS A 321 23.34 -18.08 -4.63
CA LYS A 321 24.61 -18.57 -5.23
C LYS A 321 24.36 -19.55 -6.38
N ILE A 322 23.39 -20.47 -6.23
CA ILE A 322 23.02 -21.44 -7.28
C ILE A 322 22.45 -20.70 -8.51
N ILE A 323 21.53 -19.76 -8.31
CA ILE A 323 20.93 -19.00 -9.40
C ILE A 323 21.99 -18.20 -10.17
N LEU A 324 22.81 -17.41 -9.46
CA LEU A 324 23.87 -16.60 -10.08
C LEU A 324 24.92 -17.44 -10.81
N LYS A 325 25.20 -18.66 -10.32
CA LYS A 325 26.10 -19.58 -11.03
C LYS A 325 25.49 -20.07 -12.35
N LYS A 326 24.21 -20.42 -12.36
CA LYS A 326 23.49 -20.85 -13.58
C LYS A 326 23.36 -19.73 -14.62
N GLU A 327 23.19 -18.49 -14.20
CA GLU A 327 23.20 -17.33 -15.10
C GLU A 327 24.54 -17.17 -15.84
N ASN A 328 25.64 -17.33 -15.12
CA ASN A 328 26.99 -17.25 -15.69
C ASN A 328 27.29 -18.39 -16.68
N GLU A 329 26.62 -19.54 -16.55
CA GLU A 329 26.72 -20.70 -17.43
C GLU A 329 25.71 -20.64 -18.62
N ASN A 330 24.96 -19.52 -18.81
CA ASN A 330 23.91 -19.32 -19.81
C ASN A 330 22.75 -20.35 -19.76
N GLU A 331 22.56 -21.02 -18.64
CA GLU A 331 21.49 -22.01 -18.44
C GLU A 331 20.18 -21.43 -17.90
N PHE A 332 20.15 -20.15 -17.54
CA PHE A 332 18.98 -19.52 -16.94
C PHE A 332 18.53 -18.29 -17.74
N VAL A 333 17.49 -18.47 -18.53
CA VAL A 333 16.71 -17.36 -19.07
C VAL A 333 15.62 -17.03 -18.05
N PHE A 334 15.61 -15.82 -17.49
CA PHE A 334 14.44 -15.29 -16.77
C PHE A 334 13.29 -15.14 -17.76
N GLY A 335 12.57 -16.22 -18.03
CA GLY A 335 11.27 -16.13 -18.66
C GLY A 335 10.27 -15.52 -17.66
N PRO A 336 9.21 -14.83 -18.12
CA PRO A 336 8.16 -14.36 -17.23
C PRO A 336 7.61 -15.60 -16.48
N ARG A 337 7.83 -15.66 -15.16
CA ARG A 337 7.14 -16.65 -14.34
C ARG A 337 5.65 -16.32 -14.45
N PRO A 338 4.78 -17.31 -14.72
CA PRO A 338 3.36 -17.06 -14.53
C PRO A 338 3.20 -16.64 -13.07
N PHE A 339 2.71 -15.43 -12.83
CA PHE A 339 2.18 -15.04 -11.54
C PHE A 339 1.10 -16.08 -11.22
N LEU A 340 1.37 -16.97 -10.27
CA LEU A 340 0.31 -17.68 -9.59
C LEU A 340 -0.47 -16.59 -8.85
N ALA A 341 -1.59 -16.18 -9.45
CA ALA A 341 -2.61 -15.43 -8.76
C ALA A 341 -3.03 -16.26 -7.55
N LEU A 342 -2.77 -15.73 -6.35
CA LEU A 342 -3.47 -16.12 -5.14
C LEU A 342 -4.77 -15.35 -5.08
#